data_852825ae1191c5dc71b64a86497e83eb
#
_entry.id   852825ae1191c5dc71b64a86497e83eb
#
_cell.length_a   1.000
_cell.length_b   1.000
_cell.length_c   1.000
_cell.angle_alpha   90.00
_cell.angle_beta   90.00
_cell.angle_gamma   90.00
#
_symmetry.space_group_name_H-M   'P 1'
#
loop_
_entity.id
_entity.type
_entity.pdbx_description
1 polymer ?
#
loop_
_entity_poly.entity_id
_entity_poly.type
_entity_poly.pdbx_seq_one_letter_code
_entity_poly.pdbx_strand_id
1 'polypeptide(L)'
;MSTMTNRDVQHIFESLRKGLVPERGIDAFAEGIEKMRGELHRQLDLARSGEGTIKFLRGGYGCGKTFMARLALLDAQNKGFATSFVVVSDNDLRFHRFDDVYRKVMIELGTSVCPRGAMGDILDRWIGNIEEALVASGEDEDASDFDQKVRKRLDDDLASMTGGQAPQDFVRVVQTIFDLKQQGNVADAGALISWLCGSGNVAAAAKKQAGIKGDITSRDALDYLRGVLEIVKAAGYKGLVIAIDEAETILRMRRDSRHKSLNGIRQIADAAGSYKGLLWLVTGTPEFFDTRQGVAGLAPLHERIQFLKQGRFASLRQAQLELTPFDQPRLRSVAMRLRELYPAANPNRIDDRISQPFIDRLVEEVTTGFKGDVGVVPRQFLRQFVNQLDMVDEHEDYDPMTEYGFRPAELSPEEEQAISGLQTRSQEADEEAPVPNEDIW
;
A
#
# COMPACT_ATOMS: atom_id res chain seq x y z
N MET A 1 -14.04 9.75 -13.83
CA MET A 1 -14.35 8.35 -13.46
C MET A 1 -13.92 7.49 -14.64
N SER A 2 -12.90 6.65 -14.47
CA SER A 2 -12.55 5.65 -15.50
C SER A 2 -13.74 4.72 -15.65
N THR A 3 -14.20 4.49 -16.87
CA THR A 3 -15.27 3.51 -17.14
C THR A 3 -14.71 2.13 -16.79
N MET A 4 -15.34 1.50 -15.80
CA MET A 4 -14.98 0.14 -15.36
C MET A 4 -15.12 -0.82 -16.55
N THR A 5 -14.06 -1.57 -16.83
CA THR A 5 -14.05 -2.53 -17.93
C THR A 5 -14.57 -3.89 -17.47
N ASN A 6 -15.06 -4.72 -18.40
CA ASN A 6 -15.45 -6.10 -18.08
C ASN A 6 -14.29 -6.89 -17.43
N ARG A 7 -13.05 -6.55 -17.78
CA ARG A 7 -11.87 -7.17 -17.20
C ARG A 7 -11.68 -6.81 -15.73
N ASP A 8 -12.03 -5.57 -15.34
CA ASP A 8 -11.98 -5.14 -13.94
C ASP A 8 -13.06 -5.83 -13.12
N VAL A 9 -14.27 -5.96 -13.69
CA VAL A 9 -15.36 -6.71 -13.04
C VAL A 9 -14.96 -8.17 -12.80
N GLN A 10 -14.44 -8.86 -13.81
CA GLN A 10 -13.95 -10.22 -13.65
C GLN A 10 -12.87 -10.32 -12.57
N HIS A 11 -11.91 -9.38 -12.56
CA HIS A 11 -10.84 -9.35 -11.57
C HIS A 11 -11.37 -9.18 -10.13
N ILE A 12 -12.42 -8.36 -9.93
CA ILE A 12 -13.08 -8.20 -8.63
C ILE A 12 -13.59 -9.55 -8.14
N PHE A 13 -14.43 -10.23 -8.92
CA PHE A 13 -15.06 -11.47 -8.50
C PHE A 13 -14.06 -12.61 -8.33
N GLU A 14 -13.05 -12.76 -9.21
CA GLU A 14 -11.98 -13.73 -9.05
C GLU A 14 -11.17 -13.51 -7.75
N SER A 15 -10.92 -12.27 -7.37
CA SER A 15 -10.24 -11.95 -6.12
C SER A 15 -11.11 -12.27 -4.90
N LEU A 16 -12.38 -11.87 -4.93
CA LEU A 16 -13.32 -12.10 -3.82
C LEU A 16 -13.61 -13.59 -3.60
N ARG A 17 -13.70 -14.43 -4.65
CA ARG A 17 -13.79 -15.90 -4.53
C ARG A 17 -12.64 -16.51 -3.72
N LYS A 18 -11.45 -15.94 -3.87
CA LYS A 18 -10.24 -16.35 -3.13
C LYS A 18 -10.12 -15.70 -1.75
N GLY A 19 -11.06 -14.83 -1.36
CA GLY A 19 -10.99 -14.05 -0.13
C GLY A 19 -9.89 -12.98 -0.13
N LEU A 20 -9.47 -12.54 -1.32
CA LEU A 20 -8.44 -11.52 -1.50
C LEU A 20 -9.06 -10.15 -1.79
N VAL A 21 -8.34 -9.09 -1.44
CA VAL A 21 -8.68 -7.73 -1.84
C VAL A 21 -8.26 -7.50 -3.30
N PRO A 22 -9.18 -7.10 -4.19
CA PRO A 22 -8.85 -6.82 -5.59
C PRO A 22 -7.78 -5.73 -5.72
N GLU A 23 -6.95 -5.83 -6.73
CA GLU A 23 -5.95 -4.79 -7.04
C GLU A 23 -6.51 -3.67 -7.93
N ARG A 24 -7.61 -3.94 -8.65
CA ARG A 24 -8.28 -3.02 -9.58
C ARG A 24 -9.79 -3.07 -9.39
N GLY A 25 -10.46 -1.96 -9.73
CA GLY A 25 -11.92 -1.85 -9.63
C GLY A 25 -12.46 -1.79 -8.19
N ILE A 26 -11.57 -1.68 -7.21
CA ILE A 26 -11.89 -1.72 -5.78
C ILE A 26 -12.81 -0.56 -5.35
N ASP A 27 -12.76 0.55 -6.03
CA ASP A 27 -13.60 1.74 -5.81
C ASP A 27 -15.07 1.51 -6.16
N ALA A 28 -15.37 0.51 -7.00
CA ALA A 28 -16.72 0.23 -7.46
C ALA A 28 -17.66 -0.27 -6.35
N PHE A 29 -17.11 -0.86 -5.28
CA PHE A 29 -17.87 -1.38 -4.13
C PHE A 29 -17.38 -0.83 -2.78
N ALA A 30 -16.72 0.32 -2.81
CA ALA A 30 -16.17 1.00 -1.64
C ALA A 30 -17.27 1.82 -0.93
N GLU A 31 -17.98 1.19 0.01
CA GLU A 31 -19.13 1.77 0.69
C GLU A 31 -18.81 2.13 2.17
N GLY A 32 -19.37 3.24 2.64
CA GLY A 32 -19.30 3.67 4.05
C GLY A 32 -17.92 4.12 4.53
N ILE A 33 -17.07 4.59 3.63
CA ILE A 33 -15.68 5.02 3.92
C ILE A 33 -15.40 6.48 3.52
N GLU A 34 -16.40 7.23 3.13
CA GLU A 34 -16.28 8.56 2.49
C GLU A 34 -15.44 9.52 3.33
N LYS A 35 -15.66 9.54 4.65
CA LYS A 35 -14.91 10.41 5.58
C LYS A 35 -13.43 10.06 5.64
N MET A 36 -13.11 8.77 5.72
CA MET A 36 -11.73 8.28 5.78
C MET A 36 -11.02 8.49 4.44
N ARG A 37 -11.69 8.16 3.34
CA ARG A 37 -11.20 8.42 1.97
C ARG A 37 -10.97 9.92 1.75
N GLY A 38 -11.87 10.79 2.27
CA GLY A 38 -11.71 12.24 2.22
C GLY A 38 -10.46 12.74 2.94
N GLU A 39 -10.12 12.17 4.10
CA GLU A 39 -8.86 12.50 4.78
C GLU A 39 -7.63 12.01 3.99
N LEU A 40 -7.68 10.81 3.40
CA LEU A 40 -6.58 10.33 2.55
C LEU A 40 -6.41 11.19 1.29
N HIS A 41 -7.51 11.66 0.67
CA HIS A 41 -7.45 12.63 -0.42
C HIS A 41 -6.78 13.94 0.03
N ARG A 42 -7.08 14.42 1.24
CA ARG A 42 -6.41 15.60 1.80
C ARG A 42 -4.91 15.38 1.96
N GLN A 43 -4.46 14.17 2.38
CA GLN A 43 -3.03 13.83 2.47
C GLN A 43 -2.38 13.80 1.08
N LEU A 44 -3.06 13.27 0.06
CA LEU A 44 -2.58 13.31 -1.31
C LEU A 44 -2.45 14.74 -1.84
N ASP A 45 -3.38 15.62 -1.49
CA ASP A 45 -3.32 17.03 -1.90
C ASP A 45 -2.18 17.78 -1.20
N LEU A 46 -1.87 17.48 0.07
CA LEU A 46 -0.67 17.96 0.77
C LEU A 46 0.62 17.47 0.07
N ALA A 47 0.71 16.18 -0.24
CA ALA A 47 1.86 15.63 -0.96
C ALA A 47 2.01 16.31 -2.35
N ARG A 48 0.91 16.50 -3.08
CA ARG A 48 0.89 17.21 -4.36
C ARG A 48 1.36 18.66 -4.24
N SER A 49 1.08 19.34 -3.13
CA SER A 49 1.56 20.70 -2.87
C SER A 49 3.03 20.78 -2.44
N GLY A 50 3.72 19.65 -2.39
CA GLY A 50 5.15 19.55 -2.06
C GLY A 50 5.46 19.31 -0.59
N GLU A 51 4.49 18.86 0.19
CA GLU A 51 4.74 18.41 1.55
C GLU A 51 5.05 16.90 1.59
N GLY A 52 5.89 16.49 2.53
CA GLY A 52 6.07 15.08 2.88
C GLY A 52 5.19 14.72 4.06
N THR A 53 4.44 13.63 3.97
CA THR A 53 3.48 13.25 5.00
C THR A 53 3.55 11.76 5.34
N ILE A 54 3.05 11.41 6.54
CA ILE A 54 2.87 10.03 6.96
C ILE A 54 1.54 9.88 7.67
N LYS A 55 0.83 8.78 7.37
CA LYS A 55 -0.44 8.42 7.97
C LYS A 55 -0.44 6.96 8.37
N PHE A 56 -1.02 6.66 9.52
CA PHE A 56 -1.16 5.29 10.01
C PHE A 56 -2.63 4.89 9.99
N LEU A 57 -2.94 3.75 9.36
CA LEU A 57 -4.27 3.16 9.38
C LEU A 57 -4.31 2.11 10.50
N ARG A 58 -5.03 2.40 11.57
CA ARG A 58 -5.23 1.44 12.64
C ARG A 58 -6.60 0.77 12.54
N GLY A 59 -6.66 -0.50 12.81
CA GLY A 59 -7.91 -1.26 12.82
C GLY A 59 -7.65 -2.72 13.13
N GLY A 60 -8.61 -3.40 13.76
CA GLY A 60 -8.55 -4.83 13.99
C GLY A 60 -8.44 -5.63 12.69
N TYR A 61 -8.33 -6.94 12.81
CA TYR A 61 -8.42 -7.81 11.65
C TYR A 61 -9.79 -7.63 10.97
N GLY A 62 -9.84 -7.72 9.65
CA GLY A 62 -11.07 -7.57 8.87
C GLY A 62 -11.68 -6.16 8.82
N CYS A 63 -11.15 -5.17 9.51
CA CYS A 63 -11.64 -3.77 9.41
C CYS A 63 -11.37 -3.11 8.04
N GLY A 64 -10.75 -3.81 7.10
CA GLY A 64 -10.49 -3.29 5.76
C GLY A 64 -9.22 -2.45 5.64
N LYS A 65 -8.19 -2.67 6.46
CA LYS A 65 -6.89 -1.97 6.37
C LYS A 65 -6.27 -2.08 4.98
N THR A 66 -6.07 -3.31 4.52
CA THR A 66 -5.54 -3.62 3.17
C THR A 66 -6.41 -3.02 2.07
N PHE A 67 -7.75 -3.11 2.21
CA PHE A 67 -8.71 -2.50 1.28
C PHE A 67 -8.50 -0.98 1.19
N MET A 68 -8.44 -0.30 2.34
CA MET A 68 -8.27 1.15 2.39
C MET A 68 -6.90 1.58 1.84
N ALA A 69 -5.84 0.82 2.13
CA ALA A 69 -4.51 1.09 1.60
C ALA A 69 -4.47 0.95 0.07
N ARG A 70 -5.04 -0.12 -0.49
CA ARG A 70 -5.14 -0.30 -1.95
C ARG A 70 -6.02 0.76 -2.62
N LEU A 71 -7.14 1.13 -1.99
CA LEU A 71 -8.00 2.20 -2.49
C LEU A 71 -7.28 3.55 -2.51
N ALA A 72 -6.51 3.85 -1.46
CA ALA A 72 -5.69 5.07 -1.41
C ALA A 72 -4.63 5.11 -2.51
N LEU A 73 -4.02 3.96 -2.85
CA LEU A 73 -3.08 3.86 -3.97
C LEU A 73 -3.76 4.03 -5.32
N LEU A 74 -4.95 3.46 -5.52
CA LEU A 74 -5.75 3.68 -6.73
C LEU A 74 -6.11 5.16 -6.88
N ASP A 75 -6.57 5.80 -5.81
CA ASP A 75 -6.87 7.24 -5.80
C ASP A 75 -5.61 8.08 -6.09
N ALA A 76 -4.46 7.66 -5.57
CA ALA A 76 -3.18 8.31 -5.84
C ALA A 76 -2.79 8.20 -7.33
N GLN A 77 -2.89 7.01 -7.92
CA GLN A 77 -2.63 6.82 -9.36
C GLN A 77 -3.58 7.66 -10.23
N ASN A 78 -4.87 7.72 -9.88
CA ASN A 78 -5.85 8.56 -10.57
C ASN A 78 -5.53 10.06 -10.45
N LYS A 79 -4.83 10.47 -9.38
CA LYS A 79 -4.33 11.84 -9.18
C LYS A 79 -2.93 12.05 -9.78
N GLY A 80 -2.36 11.08 -10.47
CA GLY A 80 -1.08 11.15 -11.17
C GLY A 80 0.15 10.89 -10.31
N PHE A 81 0.02 10.19 -9.18
CA PHE A 81 1.16 9.73 -8.38
C PHE A 81 1.70 8.38 -8.89
N ALA A 82 2.99 8.15 -8.69
CA ALA A 82 3.54 6.81 -8.62
C ALA A 82 3.22 6.18 -7.26
N THR A 83 3.16 4.86 -7.19
CA THR A 83 2.73 4.15 -5.97
C THR A 83 3.61 2.94 -5.70
N SER A 84 3.67 2.52 -4.44
CA SER A 84 4.30 1.25 -4.05
C SER A 84 3.48 0.60 -2.93
N PHE A 85 3.16 -0.69 -3.08
CA PHE A 85 2.42 -1.46 -2.08
C PHE A 85 3.28 -2.59 -1.52
N VAL A 86 3.75 -2.43 -0.32
CA VAL A 86 4.65 -3.36 0.37
C VAL A 86 3.90 -4.07 1.49
N VAL A 87 3.88 -5.41 1.46
CA VAL A 87 3.37 -6.23 2.57
C VAL A 87 4.54 -6.69 3.43
N VAL A 88 4.42 -6.50 4.74
CA VAL A 88 5.42 -6.97 5.71
C VAL A 88 5.20 -8.44 5.98
N SER A 89 6.19 -9.28 5.71
CA SER A 89 6.17 -10.71 6.04
C SER A 89 7.24 -11.07 7.07
N ASP A 90 7.05 -12.16 7.78
CA ASP A 90 7.75 -12.52 9.03
C ASP A 90 9.29 -12.44 9.01
N ASN A 91 9.94 -12.61 7.86
CA ASN A 91 11.41 -12.59 7.77
C ASN A 91 11.96 -11.66 6.68
N ASP A 92 11.10 -10.89 6.03
CA ASP A 92 11.40 -10.30 4.74
C ASP A 92 11.64 -8.78 4.79
N LEU A 93 11.10 -8.10 5.81
CA LEU A 93 11.24 -6.66 5.97
C LEU A 93 11.64 -6.27 7.40
N ARG A 94 12.84 -5.73 7.55
CA ARG A 94 13.35 -5.17 8.80
C ARG A 94 13.45 -3.66 8.65
N PHE A 95 12.58 -2.91 9.31
CA PHE A 95 12.55 -1.45 9.16
C PHE A 95 13.81 -0.71 9.60
N HIS A 96 14.69 -1.34 10.37
CA HIS A 96 16.00 -0.78 10.69
C HIS A 96 17.05 -1.02 9.59
N ARG A 97 16.72 -1.84 8.60
CA ARG A 97 17.51 -2.06 7.39
C ARG A 97 16.82 -1.32 6.26
N PHE A 98 17.19 -0.06 6.11
CA PHE A 98 16.58 0.78 5.07
C PHE A 98 16.91 0.32 3.65
N ASP A 99 17.97 -0.45 3.45
CA ASP A 99 18.25 -1.15 2.20
C ASP A 99 17.17 -2.20 1.87
N ASP A 100 16.68 -2.95 2.87
CA ASP A 100 15.56 -3.89 2.69
C ASP A 100 14.26 -3.14 2.37
N VAL A 101 13.96 -2.05 3.10
CA VAL A 101 12.77 -1.20 2.86
C VAL A 101 12.82 -0.60 1.46
N TYR A 102 13.93 0.03 1.10
CA TYR A 102 14.15 0.62 -0.21
C TYR A 102 13.93 -0.39 -1.34
N ARG A 103 14.61 -1.54 -1.24
CA ARG A 103 14.49 -2.61 -2.24
C ARG A 103 13.05 -3.07 -2.42
N LYS A 104 12.31 -3.28 -1.34
CA LYS A 104 10.88 -3.67 -1.42
C LYS A 104 10.03 -2.58 -2.06
N VAL A 105 10.22 -1.32 -1.66
CA VAL A 105 9.53 -0.18 -2.26
C VAL A 105 9.81 -0.11 -3.76
N MET A 106 11.05 -0.31 -4.19
CA MET A 106 11.43 -0.22 -5.60
C MET A 106 10.92 -1.39 -6.44
N ILE A 107 10.87 -2.61 -5.89
CA ILE A 107 10.26 -3.77 -6.57
C ILE A 107 8.77 -3.55 -6.81
N GLU A 108 8.08 -2.98 -5.83
CA GLU A 108 6.64 -2.71 -5.88
C GLU A 108 6.31 -1.32 -6.48
N LEU A 109 7.32 -0.57 -6.94
CA LEU A 109 7.09 0.72 -7.57
C LEU A 109 6.26 0.54 -8.84
N GLY A 110 5.11 1.22 -8.89
CA GLY A 110 4.17 1.13 -9.99
C GLY A 110 3.59 2.47 -10.39
N THR A 111 2.99 2.48 -11.56
CA THR A 111 2.26 3.61 -12.14
C THR A 111 0.93 3.12 -12.70
N SER A 112 0.10 4.01 -13.21
CA SER A 112 -1.17 3.64 -13.87
C SER A 112 -0.98 2.77 -15.12
N VAL A 113 0.20 2.79 -15.75
CA VAL A 113 0.50 2.02 -16.98
C VAL A 113 1.41 0.81 -16.71
N CYS A 114 2.29 0.88 -15.71
CA CYS A 114 3.17 -0.19 -15.29
C CYS A 114 2.92 -0.49 -13.81
N PRO A 115 2.14 -1.53 -13.47
CA PRO A 115 1.70 -1.77 -12.08
C PRO A 115 2.82 -2.11 -11.10
N ARG A 116 3.96 -2.65 -11.57
CA ARG A 116 5.11 -3.07 -10.73
C ARG A 116 6.41 -2.93 -11.51
N GLY A 117 7.51 -2.63 -10.79
CA GLY A 117 8.83 -2.53 -11.39
C GLY A 117 9.00 -1.35 -12.37
N ALA A 118 8.22 -0.28 -12.17
CA ALA A 118 8.08 0.83 -13.11
C ALA A 118 9.30 1.74 -13.22
N MET A 119 10.43 1.46 -12.55
CA MET A 119 11.59 2.37 -12.56
C MET A 119 12.14 2.61 -13.97
N GLY A 120 12.17 1.58 -14.81
CA GLY A 120 12.60 1.70 -16.20
C GLY A 120 11.71 2.65 -16.99
N ASP A 121 10.39 2.46 -16.91
CA ASP A 121 9.41 3.29 -17.60
C ASP A 121 9.41 4.74 -17.09
N ILE A 122 9.64 4.94 -15.78
CA ILE A 122 9.75 6.27 -15.18
C ILE A 122 11.00 7.00 -15.72
N LEU A 123 12.13 6.31 -15.84
CA LEU A 123 13.34 6.87 -16.43
C LEU A 123 13.13 7.22 -17.91
N ASP A 124 12.52 6.34 -18.69
CA ASP A 124 12.22 6.58 -20.10
C ASP A 124 11.30 7.78 -20.28
N ARG A 125 10.27 7.86 -19.46
CA ARG A 125 9.36 9.01 -19.48
C ARG A 125 10.05 10.31 -19.11
N TRP A 126 10.95 10.31 -18.13
CA TRP A 126 11.72 11.51 -17.80
C TRP A 126 12.63 11.94 -18.94
N ILE A 127 13.35 10.99 -19.56
CA ILE A 127 14.20 11.28 -20.74
C ILE A 127 13.34 11.85 -21.87
N GLY A 128 12.21 11.21 -22.19
CA GLY A 128 11.28 11.72 -23.22
C GLY A 128 10.75 13.12 -22.92
N ASN A 129 10.46 13.45 -21.66
CA ASN A 129 10.08 14.82 -21.27
C ASN A 129 11.20 15.83 -21.54
N ILE A 130 12.48 15.44 -21.36
CA ILE A 130 13.63 16.29 -21.68
C ILE A 130 13.73 16.50 -23.19
N GLU A 131 13.60 15.44 -23.98
CA GLU A 131 13.62 15.47 -25.45
C GLU A 131 12.50 16.37 -25.98
N GLU A 132 11.25 16.15 -25.55
CA GLU A 132 10.10 16.99 -25.91
C GLU A 132 10.33 18.47 -25.56
N ALA A 133 10.90 18.76 -24.39
CA ALA A 133 11.19 20.14 -23.97
C ALA A 133 12.26 20.82 -24.85
N LEU A 134 13.28 20.08 -25.29
CA LEU A 134 14.31 20.57 -26.19
C LEU A 134 13.73 20.87 -27.59
N VAL A 135 12.95 19.94 -28.14
CA VAL A 135 12.25 20.13 -29.42
C VAL A 135 11.31 21.35 -29.35
N ALA A 136 10.54 21.47 -28.27
CA ALA A 136 9.65 22.63 -28.05
C ALA A 136 10.41 23.95 -27.93
N SER A 137 11.69 23.93 -27.52
CA SER A 137 12.58 25.10 -27.50
C SER A 137 13.25 25.45 -28.84
N GLY A 138 12.98 24.62 -29.87
CA GLY A 138 13.49 24.84 -31.24
C GLY A 138 14.74 24.03 -31.58
N GLU A 139 15.11 23.06 -30.77
CA GLU A 139 16.20 22.14 -31.12
C GLU A 139 15.70 21.10 -32.13
N ASP A 140 16.59 20.71 -33.04
CA ASP A 140 16.30 19.69 -34.06
C ASP A 140 16.65 18.29 -33.52
N GLU A 141 15.65 17.42 -33.48
CA GLU A 141 15.84 16.05 -32.96
C GLU A 141 16.75 15.18 -33.83
N ASP A 142 16.85 15.50 -35.14
CA ASP A 142 17.73 14.83 -36.10
C ASP A 142 19.18 15.37 -36.09
N ALA A 143 19.45 16.40 -35.32
CA ALA A 143 20.78 16.99 -35.21
C ALA A 143 21.76 16.04 -34.52
N SER A 144 22.99 15.91 -35.07
CA SER A 144 24.03 14.99 -34.55
C SER A 144 24.49 15.30 -33.11
N ASP A 145 24.15 16.48 -32.57
CA ASP A 145 24.45 16.90 -31.19
C ASP A 145 23.23 16.82 -30.25
N PHE A 146 22.05 16.36 -30.73
CA PHE A 146 20.83 16.33 -29.95
C PHE A 146 20.99 15.48 -28.66
N ASP A 147 21.53 14.26 -28.77
CA ASP A 147 21.79 13.41 -27.61
C ASP A 147 22.71 14.07 -26.57
N GLN A 148 23.69 14.86 -27.02
CA GLN A 148 24.56 15.60 -26.11
C GLN A 148 23.80 16.72 -25.36
N LYS A 149 22.82 17.35 -26.00
CA LYS A 149 21.95 18.34 -25.38
C LYS A 149 21.02 17.68 -24.37
N VAL A 150 20.43 16.54 -24.72
CA VAL A 150 19.61 15.74 -23.78
C VAL A 150 20.44 15.33 -22.56
N ARG A 151 21.67 14.81 -22.79
CA ARG A 151 22.57 14.43 -21.71
C ARG A 151 22.92 15.60 -20.79
N LYS A 152 23.27 16.74 -21.36
CA LYS A 152 23.57 17.95 -20.61
C LYS A 152 22.37 18.37 -19.75
N ARG A 153 21.17 18.37 -20.32
CA ARG A 153 19.95 18.71 -19.59
C ARG A 153 19.67 17.73 -18.45
N LEU A 154 19.87 16.43 -18.67
CA LEU A 154 19.77 15.40 -17.65
C LEU A 154 20.77 15.65 -16.49
N ASP A 155 22.01 16.03 -16.80
CA ASP A 155 23.03 16.35 -15.80
C ASP A 155 22.65 17.59 -14.99
N ASP A 156 22.16 18.64 -15.65
CA ASP A 156 21.70 19.87 -15.01
C ASP A 156 20.47 19.59 -14.08
N ASP A 157 19.53 18.78 -14.56
CA ASP A 157 18.36 18.36 -13.78
C ASP A 157 18.80 17.55 -12.54
N LEU A 158 19.68 16.55 -12.69
CA LEU A 158 20.20 15.77 -11.58
C LEU A 158 20.91 16.65 -10.54
N ALA A 159 21.72 17.59 -10.98
CA ALA A 159 22.40 18.52 -10.07
C ALA A 159 21.40 19.42 -9.32
N SER A 160 20.39 19.91 -10.00
CA SER A 160 19.34 20.77 -9.43
C SER A 160 18.46 20.04 -8.41
N MET A 161 17.93 18.85 -8.81
CA MET A 161 16.98 18.07 -8.01
C MET A 161 17.55 17.65 -6.66
N THR A 162 18.80 17.32 -6.64
CA THR A 162 19.44 16.78 -5.44
C THR A 162 20.04 17.86 -4.55
N GLY A 163 20.10 19.12 -5.02
CA GLY A 163 20.79 20.21 -4.32
C GLY A 163 22.23 19.83 -3.93
N GLY A 164 22.86 18.92 -4.69
CA GLY A 164 24.16 18.35 -4.39
C GLY A 164 24.15 17.28 -3.26
N GLN A 165 22.99 16.84 -2.79
CA GLN A 165 22.85 15.86 -1.69
C GLN A 165 22.65 14.42 -2.15
N ALA A 166 22.42 14.16 -3.46
CA ALA A 166 22.33 12.77 -3.93
C ALA A 166 23.70 12.08 -3.82
N PRO A 167 23.69 10.79 -3.46
CA PRO A 167 24.91 9.99 -3.53
C PRO A 167 25.53 10.06 -4.93
N GLN A 168 26.84 10.26 -5.03
CA GLN A 168 27.52 10.35 -6.33
C GLN A 168 27.32 9.10 -7.17
N ASP A 169 27.20 7.94 -6.52
CA ASP A 169 26.91 6.68 -7.21
C ASP A 169 25.52 6.66 -7.85
N PHE A 170 24.52 7.26 -7.18
CA PHE A 170 23.16 7.44 -7.77
C PHE A 170 23.24 8.22 -9.08
N VAL A 171 23.88 9.38 -9.06
CA VAL A 171 24.02 10.24 -10.24
C VAL A 171 24.73 9.48 -11.37
N ARG A 172 25.89 8.85 -11.08
CA ARG A 172 26.65 8.09 -12.08
C ARG A 172 25.86 6.94 -12.68
N VAL A 173 25.10 6.21 -11.87
CA VAL A 173 24.27 5.10 -12.37
C VAL A 173 23.21 5.60 -13.31
N VAL A 174 22.48 6.66 -12.96
CA VAL A 174 21.43 7.24 -13.82
C VAL A 174 22.05 7.73 -15.13
N GLN A 175 23.17 8.43 -15.07
CA GLN A 175 23.92 8.88 -16.23
C GLN A 175 24.36 7.70 -17.14
N THR A 176 24.90 6.63 -16.55
CA THR A 176 25.34 5.46 -17.30
C THR A 176 24.15 4.70 -17.91
N ILE A 177 23.02 4.64 -17.23
CA ILE A 177 21.80 4.05 -17.80
C ILE A 177 21.38 4.81 -19.06
N PHE A 178 21.42 6.15 -19.04
CA PHE A 178 21.13 6.97 -20.21
C PHE A 178 22.08 6.66 -21.35
N ASP A 179 23.42 6.71 -21.09
CA ASP A 179 24.44 6.45 -22.11
C ASP A 179 24.31 5.06 -22.75
N LEU A 180 24.01 4.05 -21.94
CA LEU A 180 23.78 2.67 -22.42
C LEU A 180 22.53 2.55 -23.29
N LYS A 181 21.45 3.24 -22.93
CA LYS A 181 20.21 3.25 -23.73
C LYS A 181 20.46 3.90 -25.10
N GLN A 182 21.18 5.03 -25.15
CA GLN A 182 21.54 5.68 -26.40
C GLN A 182 22.43 4.78 -27.30
N GLN A 183 23.28 3.95 -26.69
CA GLN A 183 24.10 2.96 -27.40
C GLN A 183 23.34 1.71 -27.82
N GLY A 184 22.05 1.58 -27.46
CA GLY A 184 21.26 0.37 -27.69
C GLY A 184 21.61 -0.82 -26.80
N ASN A 185 22.44 -0.62 -25.77
CA ASN A 185 22.83 -1.65 -24.81
C ASN A 185 21.77 -1.82 -23.70
N VAL A 186 20.63 -2.38 -24.07
CA VAL A 186 19.46 -2.56 -23.19
C VAL A 186 19.76 -3.53 -22.05
N ALA A 187 20.63 -4.52 -22.25
CA ALA A 187 20.95 -5.52 -21.24
C ALA A 187 21.69 -4.92 -20.03
N ASP A 188 22.74 -4.15 -20.29
CA ASP A 188 23.51 -3.51 -19.23
C ASP A 188 22.72 -2.35 -18.58
N ALA A 189 21.95 -1.60 -19.35
CA ALA A 189 21.02 -0.59 -18.82
C ALA A 189 20.01 -1.24 -17.86
N GLY A 190 19.38 -2.38 -18.23
CA GLY A 190 18.47 -3.14 -17.39
C GLY A 190 19.15 -3.67 -16.11
N ALA A 191 20.40 -4.11 -16.20
CA ALA A 191 21.19 -4.53 -15.04
C ALA A 191 21.42 -3.38 -14.05
N LEU A 192 21.74 -2.19 -14.55
CA LEU A 192 21.93 -0.99 -13.70
C LEU A 192 20.59 -0.48 -13.11
N ILE A 193 19.49 -0.57 -13.85
CA ILE A 193 18.14 -0.28 -13.32
C ILE A 193 17.83 -1.27 -12.17
N SER A 194 18.14 -2.55 -12.35
CA SER A 194 17.96 -3.55 -11.28
C SER A 194 18.81 -3.22 -10.04
N TRP A 195 20.04 -2.77 -10.22
CA TRP A 195 20.91 -2.33 -9.13
C TRP A 195 20.31 -1.08 -8.44
N LEU A 196 19.87 -0.10 -9.22
CA LEU A 196 19.20 1.10 -8.68
C LEU A 196 17.94 0.74 -7.89
N CYS A 197 17.27 -0.36 -8.23
CA CYS A 197 16.15 -0.91 -7.45
C CYS A 197 16.59 -1.74 -6.22
N GLY A 198 17.86 -1.73 -5.86
CA GLY A 198 18.39 -2.42 -4.67
C GLY A 198 18.72 -3.90 -4.87
N SER A 199 18.87 -4.37 -6.12
CA SER A 199 19.30 -5.74 -6.40
C SER A 199 20.80 -5.88 -6.15
N GLY A 200 21.20 -6.83 -5.29
CA GLY A 200 22.60 -7.22 -5.11
C GLY A 200 23.16 -8.10 -6.23
N ASN A 201 22.29 -8.77 -7.00
CA ASN A 201 22.66 -9.73 -8.02
C ASN A 201 22.87 -9.07 -9.40
N VAL A 202 23.77 -8.10 -9.46
CA VAL A 202 24.08 -7.39 -10.70
C VAL A 202 25.53 -7.69 -11.10
N ALA A 203 25.74 -7.97 -12.39
CA ALA A 203 27.02 -8.35 -12.94
C ALA A 203 28.10 -7.29 -12.61
N ALA A 204 29.28 -7.76 -12.17
CA ALA A 204 30.39 -6.88 -11.83
C ALA A 204 30.83 -5.99 -13.01
N ALA A 205 30.64 -6.45 -14.24
CA ALA A 205 30.92 -5.68 -15.45
C ALA A 205 30.04 -4.43 -15.56
N ALA A 206 28.71 -4.56 -15.33
CA ALA A 206 27.79 -3.43 -15.35
C ALA A 206 28.09 -2.43 -14.20
N LYS A 207 28.36 -2.94 -13.00
CA LYS A 207 28.79 -2.07 -11.88
C LYS A 207 30.07 -1.31 -12.19
N LYS A 208 31.07 -1.97 -12.79
CA LYS A 208 32.33 -1.35 -13.20
C LYS A 208 32.11 -0.25 -14.26
N GLN A 209 31.20 -0.46 -15.19
CA GLN A 209 30.87 0.51 -16.24
C GLN A 209 30.29 1.81 -15.65
N ALA A 210 29.45 1.70 -14.62
CA ALA A 210 28.94 2.86 -13.88
C ALA A 210 29.92 3.37 -12.81
N GLY A 211 31.10 2.79 -12.67
CA GLY A 211 32.09 3.19 -11.66
C GLY A 211 31.64 2.99 -10.21
N ILE A 212 30.70 2.06 -9.98
CA ILE A 212 30.16 1.79 -8.64
C ILE A 212 30.78 0.53 -8.02
N LYS A 213 30.80 0.49 -6.70
CA LYS A 213 31.29 -0.64 -5.91
C LYS A 213 30.27 -1.04 -4.86
N GLY A 214 30.02 -2.36 -4.76
CA GLY A 214 29.10 -2.90 -3.77
C GLY A 214 27.62 -2.69 -4.14
N ASP A 215 26.78 -2.69 -3.12
CA ASP A 215 25.33 -2.56 -3.21
C ASP A 215 24.85 -1.34 -2.40
N ILE A 216 23.61 -0.93 -2.58
CA ILE A 216 23.02 0.17 -1.81
C ILE A 216 22.94 -0.28 -0.36
N THR A 217 23.55 0.51 0.53
CA THR A 217 23.59 0.19 1.96
C THR A 217 22.43 0.85 2.70
N SER A 218 22.12 0.33 3.90
CA SER A 218 21.08 0.92 4.77
C SER A 218 21.35 2.40 5.11
N ARG A 219 22.60 2.82 5.10
CA ARG A 219 22.99 4.20 5.36
C ARG A 219 22.55 5.14 4.23
N ASP A 220 22.64 4.66 2.99
CA ASP A 220 22.45 5.49 1.80
C ASP A 220 21.04 5.36 1.23
N ALA A 221 20.31 4.30 1.60
CA ALA A 221 19.01 3.92 1.03
C ALA A 221 17.96 5.04 1.05
N LEU A 222 17.90 5.83 2.12
CA LEU A 222 16.96 6.94 2.24
C LEU A 222 17.34 8.11 1.30
N ASP A 223 18.62 8.34 1.04
CA ASP A 223 19.07 9.35 0.08
C ASP A 223 18.81 8.89 -1.37
N TYR A 224 18.95 7.57 -1.62
CA TYR A 224 18.52 6.98 -2.90
C TYR A 224 17.02 7.13 -3.11
N LEU A 225 16.20 6.89 -2.08
CA LEU A 225 14.74 7.09 -2.16
C LEU A 225 14.40 8.56 -2.50
N ARG A 226 15.17 9.52 -1.92
CA ARG A 226 15.01 10.94 -2.26
C ARG A 226 15.32 11.20 -3.73
N GLY A 227 16.43 10.65 -4.24
CA GLY A 227 16.78 10.76 -5.66
C GLY A 227 15.71 10.17 -6.58
N VAL A 228 15.20 8.98 -6.27
CA VAL A 228 14.10 8.36 -7.01
C VAL A 228 12.85 9.23 -6.99
N LEU A 229 12.48 9.80 -5.85
CA LEU A 229 11.33 10.70 -5.73
C LEU A 229 11.45 11.92 -6.64
N GLU A 230 12.64 12.49 -6.76
CA GLU A 230 12.88 13.61 -7.68
C GLU A 230 12.74 13.17 -9.15
N ILE A 231 13.29 12.00 -9.53
CA ILE A 231 13.11 11.44 -10.88
C ILE A 231 11.61 11.19 -11.17
N VAL A 232 10.87 10.63 -10.22
CA VAL A 232 9.42 10.42 -10.34
C VAL A 232 8.70 11.74 -10.66
N LYS A 233 9.05 12.82 -9.96
CA LYS A 233 8.46 14.15 -10.21
C LYS A 233 8.88 14.71 -11.58
N ALA A 234 10.14 14.56 -11.96
CA ALA A 234 10.66 14.97 -13.26
C ALA A 234 10.03 14.22 -14.44
N ALA A 235 9.68 12.95 -14.23
CA ALA A 235 8.87 12.17 -15.16
C ALA A 235 7.41 12.65 -15.27
N GLY A 236 7.02 13.71 -14.54
CA GLY A 236 5.70 14.35 -14.61
C GLY A 236 4.67 13.78 -13.62
N TYR A 237 5.05 12.84 -12.75
CA TYR A 237 4.18 12.38 -11.66
C TYR A 237 4.11 13.42 -10.54
N LYS A 238 3.03 13.41 -9.78
CA LYS A 238 2.78 14.39 -8.70
C LYS A 238 3.55 14.07 -7.41
N GLY A 239 4.22 12.92 -7.36
CA GLY A 239 4.97 12.41 -6.24
C GLY A 239 4.83 10.90 -6.13
N LEU A 240 5.13 10.37 -4.94
CA LEU A 240 5.13 8.94 -4.64
C LEU A 240 4.28 8.66 -3.41
N VAL A 241 3.45 7.61 -3.46
CA VAL A 241 2.72 7.09 -2.30
C VAL A 241 3.21 5.68 -2.00
N ILE A 242 3.72 5.48 -0.79
CA ILE A 242 4.21 4.18 -0.32
C ILE A 242 3.25 3.67 0.77
N ALA A 243 2.58 2.57 0.49
CA ALA A 243 1.77 1.86 1.47
C ALA A 243 2.56 0.65 2.00
N ILE A 244 2.68 0.58 3.32
CA ILE A 244 3.25 -0.56 4.04
C ILE A 244 2.12 -1.22 4.82
N ASP A 245 1.76 -2.42 4.40
CA ASP A 245 0.67 -3.19 4.99
C ASP A 245 1.20 -4.23 5.98
N GLU A 246 0.40 -4.54 7.00
CA GLU A 246 0.68 -5.54 8.04
C GLU A 246 1.93 -5.23 8.90
N ALA A 247 2.11 -3.95 9.30
CA ALA A 247 3.24 -3.57 10.16
C ALA A 247 3.23 -4.30 11.52
N GLU A 248 2.09 -4.84 11.97
CA GLU A 248 1.95 -5.69 13.15
C GLU A 248 2.78 -6.97 13.10
N THR A 249 3.19 -7.43 11.93
CA THR A 249 4.10 -8.57 11.75
C THR A 249 5.43 -8.36 12.51
N ILE A 250 5.85 -7.10 12.73
CA ILE A 250 7.00 -6.76 13.58
C ILE A 250 6.89 -7.34 14.99
N LEU A 251 5.67 -7.50 15.52
CA LEU A 251 5.45 -8.05 16.86
C LEU A 251 5.93 -9.50 17.02
N ARG A 252 5.98 -10.25 15.92
CA ARG A 252 6.48 -11.64 15.87
C ARG A 252 8.01 -11.75 15.88
N MET A 253 8.71 -10.62 15.65
CA MET A 253 10.17 -10.59 15.65
C MET A 253 10.75 -10.75 17.05
N ARG A 254 11.98 -11.26 17.14
CA ARG A 254 12.76 -11.26 18.39
C ARG A 254 12.86 -9.84 18.96
N ARG A 255 12.86 -9.70 20.27
CA ARG A 255 12.82 -8.41 21.00
C ARG A 255 13.78 -7.37 20.43
N ASP A 256 15.05 -7.71 20.20
CA ASP A 256 16.06 -6.74 19.71
C ASP A 256 15.76 -6.28 18.28
N SER A 257 15.40 -7.21 17.39
CA SER A 257 15.03 -6.88 16.00
C SER A 257 13.76 -6.05 15.95
N ARG A 258 12.77 -6.37 16.79
CA ARG A 258 11.54 -5.63 16.92
C ARG A 258 11.79 -4.19 17.38
N HIS A 259 12.56 -3.99 18.45
CA HIS A 259 12.89 -2.67 18.95
C HIS A 259 13.64 -1.83 17.90
N LYS A 260 14.60 -2.43 17.19
CA LYS A 260 15.31 -1.76 16.09
C LYS A 260 14.34 -1.40 14.96
N SER A 261 13.41 -2.29 14.58
CA SER A 261 12.42 -2.02 13.52
C SER A 261 11.44 -0.91 13.92
N LEU A 262 10.95 -0.87 15.15
CA LEU A 262 10.14 0.24 15.67
C LEU A 262 10.92 1.57 15.62
N ASN A 263 12.22 1.55 15.96
CA ASN A 263 13.07 2.73 15.83
C ASN A 263 13.29 3.14 14.36
N GLY A 264 13.33 2.19 13.43
CA GLY A 264 13.34 2.48 11.98
C GLY A 264 12.05 3.19 11.53
N ILE A 265 10.87 2.73 11.98
CA ILE A 265 9.61 3.44 11.72
C ILE A 265 9.62 4.85 12.31
N ARG A 266 10.18 5.03 13.52
CA ARG A 266 10.36 6.35 14.12
C ARG A 266 11.19 7.26 13.21
N GLN A 267 12.32 6.77 12.69
CA GLN A 267 13.18 7.55 11.80
C GLN A 267 12.47 7.94 10.49
N ILE A 268 11.67 7.04 9.90
CA ILE A 268 10.82 7.36 8.74
C ILE A 268 9.82 8.45 9.11
N ALA A 269 9.14 8.33 10.25
CA ALA A 269 8.16 9.31 10.70
C ALA A 269 8.79 10.69 10.97
N ASP A 270 9.97 10.72 11.60
CA ASP A 270 10.73 11.95 11.86
C ASP A 270 11.19 12.64 10.56
N ALA A 271 11.57 11.85 9.55
CA ALA A 271 12.08 12.34 8.28
C ALA A 271 10.97 12.65 7.27
N ALA A 272 9.73 12.19 7.47
CA ALA A 272 8.65 12.25 6.47
C ALA A 272 8.48 13.64 5.87
N GLY A 273 8.46 14.70 6.68
CA GLY A 273 8.33 16.08 6.22
C GLY A 273 9.44 16.58 5.30
N SER A 274 10.61 15.92 5.28
CA SER A 274 11.73 16.29 4.41
C SER A 274 11.64 15.72 2.99
N TYR A 275 10.72 14.75 2.75
CA TYR A 275 10.52 14.12 1.44
C TYR A 275 9.34 14.76 0.71
N LYS A 276 9.61 15.91 0.07
CA LYS A 276 8.57 16.70 -0.62
C LYS A 276 7.90 15.93 -1.74
N GLY A 277 6.59 15.69 -1.61
CA GLY A 277 5.81 14.92 -2.57
C GLY A 277 5.69 13.43 -2.24
N LEU A 278 6.12 13.01 -1.02
CA LEU A 278 6.00 11.63 -0.55
C LEU A 278 4.91 11.51 0.52
N LEU A 279 4.00 10.54 0.33
CA LEU A 279 3.08 10.10 1.37
C LEU A 279 3.42 8.66 1.78
N TRP A 280 3.73 8.47 3.06
CA TRP A 280 3.77 7.15 3.68
C TRP A 280 2.42 6.80 4.28
N LEU A 281 1.95 5.59 3.99
CA LEU A 281 0.73 5.01 4.55
C LEU A 281 1.10 3.68 5.21
N VAL A 282 0.95 3.57 6.53
CA VAL A 282 1.34 2.37 7.28
C VAL A 282 0.11 1.78 7.94
N THR A 283 -0.21 0.52 7.68
CA THR A 283 -1.32 -0.15 8.36
C THR A 283 -0.84 -0.93 9.58
N GLY A 284 -1.70 -1.06 10.59
CA GLY A 284 -1.39 -1.83 11.78
C GLY A 284 -2.62 -2.11 12.63
N THR A 285 -2.53 -3.15 13.46
CA THR A 285 -3.56 -3.49 14.44
C THR A 285 -3.46 -2.63 15.70
N PRO A 286 -4.52 -2.52 16.53
CA PRO A 286 -4.43 -1.88 17.84
C PRO A 286 -3.30 -2.45 18.70
N GLU A 287 -3.02 -3.76 18.60
CA GLU A 287 -1.89 -4.39 19.28
C GLU A 287 -0.54 -3.80 18.91
N PHE A 288 -0.33 -3.53 17.62
CA PHE A 288 0.88 -2.90 17.14
C PHE A 288 1.06 -1.50 17.72
N PHE A 289 -0.02 -0.72 17.87
CA PHE A 289 0.07 0.66 18.34
C PHE A 289 0.09 0.78 19.87
N ASP A 290 -0.72 0.00 20.58
CA ASP A 290 -1.09 0.29 21.96
C ASP A 290 -0.35 -0.58 22.99
N THR A 291 0.40 -1.61 22.56
CA THR A 291 1.11 -2.50 23.48
C THR A 291 2.56 -2.11 23.72
N ARG A 292 3.10 -2.53 24.87
CA ARG A 292 4.53 -2.37 25.20
C ARG A 292 5.47 -3.12 24.23
N GLN A 293 4.98 -4.14 23.55
CA GLN A 293 5.74 -4.82 22.51
C GLN A 293 5.73 -4.07 21.18
N GLY A 294 4.74 -3.22 20.96
CA GLY A 294 4.57 -2.37 19.79
C GLY A 294 5.03 -0.92 20.01
N VAL A 295 4.32 -0.01 19.38
CA VAL A 295 4.63 1.43 19.37
C VAL A 295 4.66 2.03 20.77
N ALA A 296 3.71 1.67 21.64
CA ALA A 296 3.67 2.19 23.02
C ALA A 296 4.91 1.83 23.86
N GLY A 297 5.66 0.78 23.48
CA GLY A 297 6.94 0.44 24.12
C GLY A 297 8.13 1.27 23.68
N LEU A 298 7.97 2.16 22.70
CA LEU A 298 9.00 3.09 22.22
C LEU A 298 8.49 4.54 22.36
N ALA A 299 8.66 5.13 23.55
CA ALA A 299 8.11 6.43 23.90
C ALA A 299 8.32 7.51 22.81
N PRO A 300 9.50 7.69 22.19
CA PRO A 300 9.66 8.69 21.14
C PRO A 300 8.80 8.46 19.89
N LEU A 301 8.47 7.22 19.53
CA LEU A 301 7.56 6.92 18.44
C LEU A 301 6.10 7.12 18.88
N HIS A 302 5.77 6.62 20.08
CA HIS A 302 4.42 6.74 20.64
C HIS A 302 3.97 8.19 20.73
N GLU A 303 4.79 9.08 21.26
CA GLU A 303 4.50 10.52 21.38
C GLU A 303 4.19 11.19 20.04
N ARG A 304 4.84 10.74 18.94
CA ARG A 304 4.64 11.31 17.60
C ARG A 304 3.35 10.85 16.94
N ILE A 305 2.94 9.62 17.22
CA ILE A 305 1.82 9.00 16.51
C ILE A 305 0.72 8.51 17.44
N GLN A 306 0.70 8.95 18.70
CA GLN A 306 -0.35 8.57 19.64
C GLN A 306 -1.76 8.85 19.09
N PHE A 307 -2.70 7.97 19.44
CA PHE A 307 -4.08 8.08 19.05
C PHE A 307 -4.89 8.66 20.20
N LEU A 308 -5.52 9.80 19.98
CA LEU A 308 -6.33 10.48 20.97
C LEU A 308 -7.81 10.33 20.63
N LYS A 309 -8.59 9.86 21.60
CA LYS A 309 -10.02 9.65 21.47
C LYS A 309 -10.74 10.26 22.67
N GLN A 310 -11.81 11.00 22.43
CA GLN A 310 -12.68 11.56 23.46
C GLN A 310 -14.06 10.88 23.37
N GLY A 311 -14.31 9.92 24.23
CA GLY A 311 -15.48 9.06 24.12
C GLY A 311 -15.48 8.31 22.76
N ARG A 312 -16.54 8.49 21.97
CA ARG A 312 -16.64 7.89 20.61
C ARG A 312 -16.02 8.73 19.50
N PHE A 313 -15.45 9.88 19.79
CA PHE A 313 -14.95 10.83 18.79
C PHE A 313 -13.44 10.81 18.71
N ALA A 314 -12.92 10.71 17.49
CA ALA A 314 -11.51 10.84 17.16
C ALA A 314 -11.35 11.79 15.97
N SER A 315 -10.31 12.63 16.00
CA SER A 315 -10.00 13.49 14.87
C SER A 315 -9.38 12.66 13.74
N LEU A 316 -9.89 12.80 12.53
CA LEU A 316 -9.29 12.19 11.34
C LEU A 316 -7.95 12.84 10.94
N ARG A 317 -7.66 14.04 11.47
CA ARG A 317 -6.44 14.81 11.13
C ARG A 317 -5.21 14.38 11.90
N GLN A 318 -5.34 13.60 12.98
CA GLN A 318 -4.20 13.09 13.74
C GLN A 318 -3.39 12.05 12.93
N ALA A 319 -2.21 11.67 13.40
CA ALA A 319 -1.31 10.75 12.70
C ALA A 319 -1.96 9.39 12.42
N GLN A 320 -2.77 8.88 13.35
CA GLN A 320 -3.51 7.63 13.19
C GLN A 320 -4.94 7.89 12.73
N LEU A 321 -5.38 7.10 11.75
CA LEU A 321 -6.75 7.04 11.25
C LEU A 321 -7.36 5.70 11.65
N GLU A 322 -8.39 5.72 12.50
CA GLU A 322 -9.04 4.51 12.99
C GLU A 322 -10.09 4.02 11.98
N LEU A 323 -9.91 2.79 11.52
CA LEU A 323 -10.89 2.08 10.71
C LEU A 323 -11.87 1.37 11.63
N THR A 324 -13.14 1.72 11.52
CA THR A 324 -14.20 1.04 12.27
C THR A 324 -14.51 -0.31 11.64
N PRO A 325 -14.83 -1.32 12.46
CA PRO A 325 -15.33 -2.59 11.97
C PRO A 325 -16.53 -2.43 11.04
N PHE A 326 -16.73 -3.41 10.16
CA PHE A 326 -17.91 -3.45 9.33
C PHE A 326 -19.14 -3.73 10.18
N ASP A 327 -20.15 -2.89 10.07
CA ASP A 327 -21.48 -3.14 10.62
C ASP A 327 -22.39 -3.83 9.59
N GLN A 328 -23.51 -4.34 10.05
CA GLN A 328 -24.49 -5.00 9.16
C GLN A 328 -24.99 -4.08 8.03
N PRO A 329 -25.34 -2.81 8.26
CA PRO A 329 -25.74 -1.91 7.19
C PRO A 329 -24.70 -1.78 6.10
N ARG A 330 -23.42 -1.68 6.45
CA ARG A 330 -22.32 -1.57 5.49
C ARG A 330 -22.11 -2.87 4.70
N LEU A 331 -22.22 -4.04 5.35
CA LEU A 331 -22.17 -5.33 4.65
C LEU A 331 -23.31 -5.44 3.62
N ARG A 332 -24.53 -4.99 3.97
CA ARG A 332 -25.67 -4.95 3.05
C ARG A 332 -25.40 -4.05 1.85
N SER A 333 -24.91 -2.83 2.09
CA SER A 333 -24.60 -1.88 1.01
C SER A 333 -23.56 -2.46 0.04
N VAL A 334 -22.48 -3.07 0.56
CA VAL A 334 -21.47 -3.74 -0.26
C VAL A 334 -22.05 -4.90 -1.06
N ALA A 335 -22.91 -5.74 -0.43
CA ALA A 335 -23.56 -6.85 -1.12
C ALA A 335 -24.46 -6.38 -2.27
N MET A 336 -25.28 -5.37 -2.03
CA MET A 336 -26.15 -4.78 -3.07
C MET A 336 -25.32 -4.26 -4.24
N ARG A 337 -24.22 -3.57 -3.93
CA ARG A 337 -23.32 -3.05 -4.96
C ARG A 337 -22.63 -4.15 -5.76
N LEU A 338 -22.18 -5.22 -5.11
CA LEU A 338 -21.59 -6.38 -5.80
C LEU A 338 -22.62 -7.13 -6.63
N ARG A 339 -23.87 -7.25 -6.17
CA ARG A 339 -24.96 -7.83 -6.98
C ARG A 339 -25.17 -7.06 -8.28
N GLU A 340 -25.22 -5.72 -8.22
CA GLU A 340 -25.34 -4.86 -9.40
C GLU A 340 -24.16 -4.99 -10.38
N LEU A 341 -22.96 -5.29 -9.86
CA LEU A 341 -21.75 -5.42 -10.64
C LEU A 341 -21.54 -6.83 -11.20
N TYR A 342 -22.27 -7.83 -10.71
CA TYR A 342 -22.05 -9.22 -11.08
C TYR A 342 -22.36 -9.47 -12.56
N PRO A 343 -21.42 -10.06 -13.32
CA PRO A 343 -21.57 -10.26 -14.77
C PRO A 343 -22.40 -11.50 -15.07
N ALA A 344 -23.67 -11.50 -14.66
CA ALA A 344 -24.58 -12.63 -14.75
C ALA A 344 -24.90 -13.00 -16.20
N ALA A 345 -24.99 -14.30 -16.48
CA ALA A 345 -25.58 -14.82 -17.71
C ALA A 345 -27.11 -14.57 -17.76
N ASN A 346 -27.76 -14.61 -16.58
CA ASN A 346 -29.17 -14.29 -16.43
C ASN A 346 -29.40 -13.27 -15.31
N PRO A 347 -29.33 -11.95 -15.61
CA PRO A 347 -29.52 -10.90 -14.61
C PRO A 347 -30.83 -10.97 -13.84
N ASN A 348 -31.92 -11.30 -14.50
CA ASN A 348 -33.23 -11.38 -13.85
C ASN A 348 -33.27 -12.46 -12.77
N ARG A 349 -32.63 -13.61 -13.02
CA ARG A 349 -32.52 -14.71 -12.03
C ARG A 349 -31.70 -14.28 -10.81
N ILE A 350 -30.62 -13.51 -11.01
CA ILE A 350 -29.85 -12.94 -9.91
C ILE A 350 -30.71 -11.97 -9.09
N ASP A 351 -31.41 -11.05 -9.74
CA ASP A 351 -32.26 -10.07 -9.06
C ASP A 351 -33.39 -10.71 -8.25
N ASP A 352 -34.02 -11.76 -8.80
CA ASP A 352 -35.08 -12.48 -8.15
C ASP A 352 -34.62 -13.30 -6.94
N ARG A 353 -33.50 -14.03 -7.05
CA ARG A 353 -33.04 -14.99 -6.04
C ARG A 353 -32.05 -14.41 -5.04
N ILE A 354 -31.16 -13.52 -5.47
CA ILE A 354 -30.29 -12.77 -4.55
C ILE A 354 -31.04 -11.51 -4.08
N SER A 355 -32.21 -11.73 -3.54
CA SER A 355 -33.12 -10.68 -3.08
C SER A 355 -32.64 -10.00 -1.79
N GLN A 356 -33.21 -8.83 -1.46
CA GLN A 356 -32.89 -8.14 -0.20
C GLN A 356 -33.10 -9.03 1.04
N PRO A 357 -34.19 -9.81 1.17
CA PRO A 357 -34.36 -10.76 2.27
C PRO A 357 -33.27 -11.81 2.37
N PHE A 358 -32.75 -12.30 1.23
CA PHE A 358 -31.63 -13.24 1.24
C PHE A 358 -30.35 -12.56 1.74
N ILE A 359 -30.05 -11.34 1.26
CA ILE A 359 -28.86 -10.58 1.72
C ILE A 359 -28.95 -10.32 3.22
N ASP A 360 -30.13 -9.92 3.73
CA ASP A 360 -30.33 -9.66 5.16
C ASP A 360 -30.11 -10.91 6.00
N ARG A 361 -30.65 -12.07 5.55
CA ARG A 361 -30.42 -13.36 6.18
C ARG A 361 -28.95 -13.76 6.18
N LEU A 362 -28.27 -13.63 5.04
CA LEU A 362 -26.84 -13.98 4.94
C LEU A 362 -25.98 -13.12 5.86
N VAL A 363 -26.25 -11.81 5.93
CA VAL A 363 -25.55 -10.89 6.86
C VAL A 363 -25.76 -11.31 8.31
N GLU A 364 -27.00 -11.66 8.69
CA GLU A 364 -27.33 -12.09 10.04
C GLU A 364 -26.66 -13.44 10.39
N GLU A 365 -26.75 -14.43 9.53
CA GLU A 365 -26.16 -15.76 9.73
C GLU A 365 -24.63 -15.70 9.85
N VAL A 366 -23.97 -14.94 8.97
CA VAL A 366 -22.51 -14.76 9.03
C VAL A 366 -22.09 -13.98 10.27
N THR A 367 -22.80 -12.91 10.62
CA THR A 367 -22.49 -12.12 11.82
C THR A 367 -22.68 -12.94 13.10
N THR A 368 -23.73 -13.74 13.19
CA THR A 368 -24.03 -14.58 14.36
C THR A 368 -23.10 -15.78 14.42
N GLY A 369 -22.76 -16.39 13.29
CA GLY A 369 -21.89 -17.57 13.23
C GLY A 369 -20.47 -17.35 13.75
N PHE A 370 -19.99 -16.13 13.72
CA PHE A 370 -18.69 -15.72 14.31
C PHE A 370 -18.82 -15.04 15.68
N LYS A 371 -19.93 -15.25 16.39
CA LYS A 371 -20.19 -14.73 17.76
C LYS A 371 -19.99 -13.21 17.91
N GLY A 372 -20.28 -12.46 16.87
CA GLY A 372 -20.08 -11.01 16.85
C GLY A 372 -18.61 -10.60 16.70
N ASP A 373 -17.70 -11.51 16.39
CA ASP A 373 -16.30 -11.22 16.13
C ASP A 373 -16.16 -10.57 14.74
N VAL A 374 -16.24 -9.27 14.75
CA VAL A 374 -16.43 -8.40 13.57
C VAL A 374 -15.21 -8.43 12.64
N GLY A 375 -14.08 -8.98 13.10
CA GLY A 375 -12.83 -8.98 12.36
C GLY A 375 -12.78 -9.93 11.16
N VAL A 376 -13.39 -11.10 11.26
CA VAL A 376 -13.37 -12.15 10.21
C VAL A 376 -14.53 -11.99 9.24
N VAL A 377 -15.61 -11.35 9.70
CA VAL A 377 -16.91 -11.26 9.01
C VAL A 377 -16.84 -10.74 7.57
N PRO A 378 -16.18 -9.61 7.22
CA PRO A 378 -16.26 -9.09 5.87
C PRO A 378 -15.65 -10.01 4.81
N ARG A 379 -14.49 -10.63 5.08
CA ARG A 379 -13.83 -11.54 4.13
C ARG A 379 -14.68 -12.79 3.90
N GLN A 380 -15.18 -13.41 4.96
CA GLN A 380 -16.01 -14.59 4.88
C GLN A 380 -17.36 -14.27 4.24
N PHE A 381 -17.97 -13.16 4.62
CA PHE A 381 -19.21 -12.69 4.02
C PHE A 381 -19.07 -12.50 2.50
N LEU A 382 -18.07 -11.77 2.05
CA LEU A 382 -17.86 -11.48 0.63
C LEU A 382 -17.61 -12.76 -0.17
N ARG A 383 -16.82 -13.68 0.37
CA ARG A 383 -16.56 -14.97 -0.25
C ARG A 383 -17.83 -15.82 -0.37
N GLN A 384 -18.63 -15.90 0.70
CA GLN A 384 -19.90 -16.62 0.70
C GLN A 384 -20.89 -15.96 -0.26
N PHE A 385 -21.00 -14.64 -0.23
CA PHE A 385 -21.90 -13.90 -1.09
C PHE A 385 -21.60 -14.12 -2.57
N VAL A 386 -20.33 -14.04 -2.97
CA VAL A 386 -19.93 -14.30 -4.37
C VAL A 386 -20.22 -15.75 -4.76
N ASN A 387 -19.98 -16.71 -3.86
CA ASN A 387 -20.33 -18.10 -4.12
C ASN A 387 -21.84 -18.29 -4.36
N GLN A 388 -22.70 -17.54 -3.65
CA GLN A 388 -24.14 -17.61 -3.87
C GLN A 388 -24.56 -16.99 -5.22
N LEU A 389 -23.91 -15.90 -5.65
CA LEU A 389 -24.08 -15.34 -6.98
C LEU A 389 -23.72 -16.36 -8.06
N ASP A 390 -22.59 -17.05 -7.92
CA ASP A 390 -22.13 -18.07 -8.85
C ASP A 390 -23.11 -19.24 -8.91
N MET A 391 -23.55 -19.79 -7.77
CA MET A 391 -24.50 -20.89 -7.70
C MET A 391 -25.85 -20.57 -8.38
N VAL A 392 -26.37 -19.36 -8.16
CA VAL A 392 -27.60 -18.91 -8.80
C VAL A 392 -27.43 -18.73 -10.31
N ASP A 393 -26.28 -18.25 -10.76
CA ASP A 393 -26.01 -18.03 -12.18
C ASP A 393 -25.79 -19.36 -12.94
N GLU A 394 -25.10 -20.32 -12.32
CA GLU A 394 -24.76 -21.61 -12.92
C GLU A 394 -25.91 -22.63 -12.87
N HIS A 395 -26.79 -22.58 -11.84
CA HIS A 395 -27.82 -23.58 -11.59
C HIS A 395 -29.23 -22.98 -11.62
N GLU A 396 -30.02 -23.40 -12.60
CA GLU A 396 -31.38 -22.89 -12.79
C GLU A 396 -32.33 -23.26 -11.64
N ASP A 397 -32.11 -24.40 -11.02
CA ASP A 397 -32.95 -24.93 -9.92
C ASP A 397 -32.54 -24.43 -8.55
N TYR A 398 -31.36 -23.80 -8.42
CA TYR A 398 -30.81 -23.39 -7.13
C TYR A 398 -31.53 -22.16 -6.58
N ASP A 399 -32.17 -22.29 -5.42
CA ASP A 399 -32.75 -21.18 -4.65
C ASP A 399 -32.00 -21.02 -3.31
N PRO A 400 -31.20 -19.93 -3.15
CA PRO A 400 -30.43 -19.72 -1.94
C PRO A 400 -31.29 -19.51 -0.69
N MET A 401 -32.58 -19.17 -0.82
CA MET A 401 -33.48 -19.06 0.35
C MET A 401 -33.80 -20.42 0.96
N THR A 402 -33.78 -21.48 0.16
CA THR A 402 -34.12 -22.85 0.62
C THR A 402 -32.90 -23.75 0.77
N GLU A 403 -31.92 -23.61 -0.12
CA GLU A 403 -30.78 -24.53 -0.23
C GLU A 403 -29.56 -24.07 0.56
N TYR A 404 -29.42 -22.76 0.82
CA TYR A 404 -28.27 -22.25 1.53
C TYR A 404 -28.38 -22.49 3.04
N GLY A 405 -27.38 -23.14 3.60
CA GLY A 405 -27.15 -23.25 5.04
C GLY A 405 -25.75 -22.74 5.37
N PHE A 406 -25.66 -21.69 6.17
CA PHE A 406 -24.36 -21.16 6.58
C PHE A 406 -23.53 -22.22 7.31
N ARG A 407 -22.35 -22.47 6.79
CA ARG A 407 -21.31 -23.23 7.50
C ARG A 407 -20.12 -22.31 7.64
N PRO A 408 -19.66 -21.99 8.89
CA PRO A 408 -18.42 -21.26 9.07
C PRO A 408 -17.31 -21.98 8.29
N ALA A 409 -16.63 -21.28 7.40
CA ALA A 409 -15.45 -21.83 6.76
C ALA A 409 -14.37 -22.04 7.84
N GLU A 410 -13.52 -23.02 7.65
CA GLU A 410 -12.33 -23.16 8.48
C GLU A 410 -11.54 -21.86 8.43
N LEU A 411 -11.22 -21.34 9.61
CA LEU A 411 -10.45 -20.12 9.73
C LEU A 411 -9.01 -20.39 9.26
N SER A 412 -8.41 -19.42 8.59
CA SER A 412 -6.98 -19.53 8.34
C SER A 412 -6.21 -19.48 9.67
N PRO A 413 -4.99 -20.03 9.75
CA PRO A 413 -4.16 -19.93 10.96
C PRO A 413 -3.99 -18.49 11.47
N GLU A 414 -4.01 -17.52 10.58
CA GLU A 414 -3.93 -16.09 10.90
C GLU A 414 -5.24 -15.56 11.51
N GLU A 415 -6.37 -16.02 11.01
CA GLU A 415 -7.70 -15.70 11.55
C GLU A 415 -7.91 -16.36 12.92
N GLU A 416 -7.45 -17.59 13.11
CA GLU A 416 -7.48 -18.30 14.41
C GLU A 416 -6.60 -17.60 15.45
N GLN A 417 -5.40 -17.16 15.08
CA GLN A 417 -4.53 -16.38 15.96
C GLN A 417 -5.13 -15.02 16.34
N ALA A 418 -5.83 -14.38 15.41
CA ALA A 418 -6.52 -13.13 15.68
C ALA A 418 -7.62 -13.28 16.73
N ILE A 419 -8.40 -14.36 16.64
CA ILE A 419 -9.49 -14.67 17.58
C ILE A 419 -8.93 -15.11 18.94
N SER A 420 -7.91 -15.97 18.96
CA SER A 420 -7.28 -16.44 20.21
C SER A 420 -6.54 -15.33 20.95
N GLY A 421 -5.90 -14.41 20.25
CA GLY A 421 -5.28 -13.22 20.82
C GLY A 421 -6.27 -12.25 21.47
N LEU A 422 -7.50 -12.15 20.95
CA LEU A 422 -8.59 -11.37 21.54
C LEU A 422 -9.17 -12.03 22.81
N GLN A 423 -9.27 -13.36 22.85
CA GLN A 423 -9.78 -14.10 24.00
C GLN A 423 -8.82 -14.08 25.21
N THR A 424 -7.52 -14.15 24.96
CA THR A 424 -6.50 -14.04 26.02
C THR A 424 -6.52 -12.65 26.68
N ARG A 425 -6.84 -11.60 25.94
CA ARG A 425 -6.94 -10.23 26.46
C ARG A 425 -8.15 -9.98 27.35
N SER A 426 -9.28 -10.60 27.06
CA SER A 426 -10.46 -10.50 27.95
C SER A 426 -10.19 -11.16 29.31
N GLN A 427 -9.30 -12.12 29.38
CA GLN A 427 -8.91 -12.78 30.63
C GLN A 427 -7.78 -12.06 31.37
N GLU A 428 -6.80 -11.47 30.68
CA GLU A 428 -5.71 -10.70 31.29
C GLU A 428 -6.15 -9.31 31.79
N ALA A 429 -7.17 -8.70 31.17
CA ALA A 429 -7.74 -7.44 31.63
C ALA A 429 -8.52 -7.56 32.96
N ASP A 430 -9.01 -8.76 33.26
CA ASP A 430 -9.70 -9.06 34.52
C ASP A 430 -8.74 -9.44 35.67
N GLU A 431 -7.44 -9.72 35.39
CA GLU A 431 -6.45 -10.13 36.40
C GLU A 431 -5.42 -9.05 36.78
N GLU A 432 -5.32 -7.91 36.10
CA GLU A 432 -4.42 -6.82 36.51
C GLU A 432 -5.07 -5.92 37.58
N ALA A 433 -4.90 -6.29 38.85
CA ALA A 433 -5.09 -5.42 40.00
C ALA A 433 -4.05 -4.27 40.02
N PRO A 434 -4.39 -3.07 40.52
CA PRO A 434 -3.51 -1.92 40.46
C PRO A 434 -2.25 -2.11 41.33
N VAL A 435 -1.09 -1.90 40.70
CA VAL A 435 0.20 -1.87 41.41
C VAL A 435 0.26 -0.63 42.29
N PRO A 436 0.59 -0.72 43.59
CA PRO A 436 0.71 0.45 44.46
C PRO A 436 1.86 1.36 44.01
N ASN A 437 1.59 2.66 44.00
CA ASN A 437 2.63 3.68 43.87
C ASN A 437 3.64 3.53 45.02
N GLU A 438 4.86 3.12 44.69
CA GLU A 438 5.99 3.38 45.60
C GLU A 438 6.62 4.72 45.18
N ASP A 439 6.54 5.63 46.16
CA ASP A 439 7.22 6.93 46.13
C ASP A 439 8.72 6.78 45.89
N ILE A 440 9.21 7.49 44.91
CA ILE A 440 10.65 7.72 44.77
C ILE A 440 10.91 9.22 44.76
N TRP A 441 11.65 9.64 45.80
CA TRP A 441 12.27 10.93 46.02
C TRP A 441 13.31 11.27 44.95
#